data_d41c2bb402ba763f71aa66c9d24f7b61
#
_entry.id   d41c2bb402ba763f71aa66c9d24f7b61
#
_cell.length_a   1.000
_cell.length_b   1.000
_cell.length_c   1.000
_cell.angle_alpha   90.00
_cell.angle_beta   90.00
_cell.angle_gamma   90.00
#
_symmetry.space_group_name_H-M   'P 1'
#
loop_
_entity.id
_entity.type
_entity.pdbx_description
1 polymer ?
#
loop_
_entity_poly.entity_id
_entity_poly.type
_entity_poly.pdbx_seq_one_letter_code
_entity_poly.pdbx_strand_id
1 'polypeptide(L)'
;MISSQSAISIENARLYASLETRVNERTKELDESLKQQYTLNENLMKITGELNQSLQKIKKDLVLAKKIQDSILPKNLETITNLAISTFYSPMDEVGGDFFDITKVNERKIRIFLADATGHGIQGALITMAIKSEYEGLKNNFSEPKDLLGILNNGFLKKFQSINAFFTCILLDIDPVGEKLKFAAAGHPPQILLRNGSLEKL
;
A
#
# COMPACT_ATOMS: atom_id res chain seq x y z
N MET A 1 -68.71 -57.56 2.84
CA MET A 1 -68.53 -56.07 3.03
C MET A 1 -67.66 -55.68 4.22
N ILE A 2 -67.48 -56.55 5.22
CA ILE A 2 -66.64 -56.27 6.40
C ILE A 2 -65.14 -56.26 6.04
N SER A 3 -64.71 -56.96 4.99
CA SER A 3 -63.28 -57.09 4.61
C SER A 3 -62.61 -55.84 4.02
N SER A 4 -63.36 -55.01 3.30
CA SER A 4 -62.78 -53.81 2.67
C SER A 4 -62.53 -52.66 3.69
N GLN A 5 -63.46 -52.53 4.63
CA GLN A 5 -63.34 -51.48 5.68
C GLN A 5 -62.22 -51.81 6.68
N SER A 6 -62.04 -53.13 7.00
CA SER A 6 -60.93 -53.59 7.84
C SER A 6 -59.57 -53.44 7.14
N ALA A 7 -59.50 -53.69 5.83
CA ALA A 7 -58.28 -53.50 5.05
C ALA A 7 -57.83 -52.01 5.02
N ILE A 8 -58.76 -51.07 4.78
CA ILE A 8 -58.51 -49.62 4.81
C ILE A 8 -58.02 -49.15 6.21
N SER A 9 -58.64 -49.68 7.29
CA SER A 9 -58.24 -49.33 8.65
C SER A 9 -56.82 -49.81 8.98
N ILE A 10 -56.44 -51.02 8.52
CA ILE A 10 -55.09 -51.55 8.71
C ILE A 10 -54.06 -50.77 7.89
N GLU A 11 -54.39 -50.40 6.66
CA GLU A 11 -53.52 -49.58 5.79
C GLU A 11 -53.34 -48.18 6.36
N ASN A 12 -54.37 -47.54 6.86
CA ASN A 12 -54.28 -46.24 7.55
C ASN A 12 -53.40 -46.36 8.82
N ALA A 13 -53.53 -47.38 9.64
CA ALA A 13 -52.69 -47.59 10.82
C ALA A 13 -51.21 -47.76 10.46
N ARG A 14 -50.90 -48.50 9.38
CA ARG A 14 -49.51 -48.61 8.85
C ARG A 14 -48.97 -47.30 8.34
N LEU A 15 -49.79 -46.55 7.64
CA LEU A 15 -49.42 -45.21 7.11
C LEU A 15 -49.10 -44.25 8.27
N TYR A 16 -49.96 -44.22 9.30
CA TYR A 16 -49.74 -43.41 10.49
C TYR A 16 -48.44 -43.78 11.21
N ALA A 17 -48.19 -45.07 11.42
CA ALA A 17 -46.95 -45.56 12.07
C ALA A 17 -45.71 -45.18 11.22
N SER A 18 -45.77 -45.32 9.91
CA SER A 18 -44.67 -44.90 8.98
C SER A 18 -44.46 -43.41 9.02
N LEU A 19 -45.49 -42.59 9.03
CA LEU A 19 -45.42 -41.14 9.14
C LEU A 19 -44.80 -40.70 10.48
N GLU A 20 -45.23 -41.29 11.55
CA GLU A 20 -44.70 -41.02 12.90
C GLU A 20 -43.20 -41.31 12.97
N THR A 21 -42.74 -42.47 12.45
CA THR A 21 -41.34 -42.81 12.37
C THR A 21 -40.56 -41.77 11.56
N ARG A 22 -41.04 -41.39 10.36
CA ARG A 22 -40.39 -40.38 9.49
C ARG A 22 -40.36 -38.97 10.12
N VAL A 23 -41.43 -38.60 10.82
CA VAL A 23 -41.44 -37.31 11.54
C VAL A 23 -40.40 -37.32 12.65
N ASN A 24 -40.30 -38.39 13.45
CA ASN A 24 -39.33 -38.48 14.50
C ASN A 24 -37.86 -38.45 13.97
N GLU A 25 -37.59 -39.19 12.89
CA GLU A 25 -36.29 -39.16 12.22
C GLU A 25 -35.92 -37.76 11.74
N ARG A 26 -36.83 -37.08 11.04
CA ARG A 26 -36.63 -35.75 10.55
C ARG A 26 -36.50 -34.70 11.66
N THR A 27 -37.23 -34.85 12.74
CA THR A 27 -37.07 -33.96 13.91
C THR A 27 -35.70 -34.12 14.52
N LYS A 28 -35.19 -35.34 14.64
CA LYS A 28 -33.84 -35.61 15.15
C LYS A 28 -32.75 -35.00 14.22
N GLU A 29 -32.85 -35.27 12.92
CA GLU A 29 -31.94 -34.66 11.92
C GLU A 29 -31.94 -33.15 12.00
N LEU A 30 -33.11 -32.53 12.14
CA LEU A 30 -33.25 -31.09 12.25
C LEU A 30 -32.59 -30.54 13.52
N ASP A 31 -32.80 -31.20 14.67
CA ASP A 31 -32.17 -30.82 15.94
C ASP A 31 -30.64 -30.88 15.87
N GLU A 32 -30.12 -31.95 15.25
CA GLU A 32 -28.66 -32.12 15.07
C GLU A 32 -28.13 -31.00 14.14
N SER A 33 -28.83 -30.67 13.03
CA SER A 33 -28.47 -29.60 12.12
C SER A 33 -28.50 -28.23 12.79
N LEU A 34 -29.53 -27.95 13.58
CA LEU A 34 -29.63 -26.71 14.36
C LEU A 34 -28.47 -26.56 15.36
N LYS A 35 -28.10 -27.60 16.07
CA LYS A 35 -26.94 -27.58 16.99
C LYS A 35 -25.65 -27.29 16.27
N GLN A 36 -25.43 -27.92 15.10
CA GLN A 36 -24.25 -27.61 14.25
C GLN A 36 -24.25 -26.18 13.79
N GLN A 37 -25.41 -25.65 13.36
CA GLN A 37 -25.53 -24.26 12.92
C GLN A 37 -25.24 -23.25 14.05
N TYR A 38 -25.72 -23.52 15.28
CA TYR A 38 -25.40 -22.68 16.43
C TYR A 38 -23.90 -22.66 16.72
N THR A 39 -23.24 -23.81 16.74
CA THR A 39 -21.80 -23.90 16.99
C THR A 39 -21.00 -23.19 15.89
N LEU A 40 -21.42 -23.32 14.63
CA LEU A 40 -20.79 -22.63 13.51
C LEU A 40 -20.92 -21.11 13.63
N ASN A 41 -22.11 -20.64 13.99
CA ASN A 41 -22.35 -19.19 14.19
C ASN A 41 -21.52 -18.62 15.34
N GLU A 42 -21.40 -19.31 16.46
CA GLU A 42 -20.52 -18.90 17.57
C GLU A 42 -19.06 -18.79 17.12
N ASN A 43 -18.56 -19.78 16.37
CA ASN A 43 -17.21 -19.75 15.82
C ASN A 43 -17.00 -18.59 14.83
N LEU A 44 -17.97 -18.34 13.95
CA LEU A 44 -17.93 -17.21 13.02
C LEU A 44 -17.90 -15.87 13.75
N MET A 45 -18.71 -15.69 14.78
CA MET A 45 -18.69 -14.47 15.60
C MET A 45 -17.33 -14.25 16.26
N LYS A 46 -16.74 -15.31 16.81
CA LYS A 46 -15.40 -15.25 17.43
C LYS A 46 -14.32 -14.85 16.42
N ILE A 47 -14.25 -15.55 15.29
CA ILE A 47 -13.28 -15.27 14.22
C ILE A 47 -13.45 -13.84 13.68
N THR A 48 -14.69 -13.40 13.48
CA THR A 48 -14.98 -12.04 13.02
C THR A 48 -14.52 -10.99 14.04
N GLY A 49 -14.69 -11.25 15.33
CA GLY A 49 -14.21 -10.38 16.40
C GLY A 49 -12.68 -10.27 16.43
N GLU A 50 -11.97 -11.39 16.34
CA GLU A 50 -10.51 -11.45 16.29
C GLU A 50 -9.96 -10.74 15.03
N LEU A 51 -10.59 -10.96 13.88
CA LEU A 51 -10.23 -10.30 12.63
C LEU A 51 -10.39 -8.78 12.72
N ASN A 52 -11.51 -8.30 13.26
CA ASN A 52 -11.76 -6.87 13.44
C ASN A 52 -10.73 -6.22 14.38
N GLN A 53 -10.34 -6.89 15.46
CA GLN A 53 -9.28 -6.39 16.35
C GLN A 53 -7.94 -6.30 15.63
N SER A 54 -7.58 -7.30 14.84
CA SER A 54 -6.35 -7.33 14.04
C SER A 54 -6.33 -6.22 13.00
N LEU A 55 -7.43 -6.02 12.28
CA LEU A 55 -7.57 -4.92 11.30
C LEU A 55 -7.44 -3.55 11.95
N GLN A 56 -8.03 -3.35 13.14
CA GLN A 56 -7.90 -2.09 13.87
C GLN A 56 -6.46 -1.80 14.29
N LYS A 57 -5.72 -2.83 14.70
CA LYS A 57 -4.30 -2.69 15.04
C LYS A 57 -3.49 -2.29 13.82
N ILE A 58 -3.64 -3.01 12.70
CA ILE A 58 -2.95 -2.69 11.43
C ILE A 58 -3.25 -1.25 11.00
N LYS A 59 -4.51 -0.82 11.08
CA LYS A 59 -4.90 0.55 10.72
C LYS A 59 -4.20 1.60 11.59
N LYS A 60 -4.05 1.37 12.89
CA LYS A 60 -3.30 2.28 13.78
C LYS A 60 -1.83 2.36 13.39
N ASP A 61 -1.20 1.22 13.08
CA ASP A 61 0.20 1.15 12.66
C ASP A 61 0.41 1.89 11.33
N LEU A 62 -0.51 1.76 10.36
CA LEU A 62 -0.50 2.49 9.10
C LEU A 62 -0.62 4.00 9.28
N VAL A 63 -1.49 4.47 10.18
CA VAL A 63 -1.60 5.90 10.50
C VAL A 63 -0.29 6.45 11.07
N LEU A 64 0.42 5.68 11.89
CA LEU A 64 1.73 6.07 12.39
C LEU A 64 2.76 6.10 11.26
N ALA A 65 2.82 5.08 10.42
CA ALA A 65 3.70 5.02 9.27
C ALA A 65 3.50 6.22 8.32
N LYS A 66 2.25 6.60 8.06
CA LYS A 66 1.91 7.80 7.28
C LYS A 66 2.49 9.05 7.90
N LYS A 67 2.30 9.27 9.19
CA LYS A 67 2.85 10.44 9.89
C LYS A 67 4.38 10.51 9.78
N ILE A 68 5.06 9.37 9.85
CA ILE A 68 6.51 9.30 9.69
C ILE A 68 6.87 9.67 8.24
N GLN A 69 6.20 9.09 7.23
CA GLN A 69 6.44 9.39 5.83
C GLN A 69 6.17 10.86 5.50
N ASP A 70 5.07 11.43 5.98
CA ASP A 70 4.75 12.86 5.81
C ASP A 70 5.79 13.78 6.49
N SER A 71 6.49 13.29 7.50
CA SER A 71 7.50 14.07 8.22
C SER A 71 8.82 14.21 7.44
N ILE A 72 9.09 13.29 6.54
CA ILE A 72 10.33 13.28 5.73
C ILE A 72 10.20 14.05 4.41
N LEU A 73 8.97 14.36 3.99
CA LEU A 73 8.73 15.19 2.82
C LEU A 73 9.03 16.67 3.13
N PRO A 74 9.53 17.45 2.16
CA PRO A 74 9.85 18.87 2.36
C PRO A 74 8.60 19.68 2.66
N LYS A 75 8.62 20.46 3.76
CA LYS A 75 7.46 21.25 4.23
C LYS A 75 7.60 22.75 3.98
N ASN A 76 8.81 23.28 3.99
CA ASN A 76 9.09 24.71 3.95
C ASN A 76 9.77 25.10 2.64
N LEU A 77 9.02 25.10 1.55
CA LEU A 77 9.52 25.53 0.22
C LEU A 77 9.62 27.05 0.08
N GLU A 78 9.00 27.81 0.97
CA GLU A 78 9.01 29.28 1.01
C GLU A 78 10.40 29.89 1.21
N THR A 79 11.34 29.11 1.76
CA THR A 79 12.74 29.55 1.93
C THR A 79 13.51 29.60 0.60
N ILE A 80 12.94 29.10 -0.50
CA ILE A 80 13.54 29.10 -1.82
C ILE A 80 12.98 30.30 -2.59
N THR A 81 13.57 31.47 -2.38
CA THR A 81 13.02 32.75 -2.82
C THR A 81 13.14 33.03 -4.32
N ASN A 82 14.02 32.32 -5.05
CA ASN A 82 14.32 32.59 -6.45
C ASN A 82 13.64 31.59 -7.43
N LEU A 83 12.77 30.74 -6.94
CA LEU A 83 12.07 29.73 -7.74
C LEU A 83 10.67 29.51 -7.19
N ALA A 84 9.65 29.61 -8.02
CA ALA A 84 8.29 29.22 -7.62
C ALA A 84 8.15 27.71 -7.74
N ILE A 85 7.88 27.05 -6.61
CA ILE A 85 7.76 25.59 -6.54
C ILE A 85 6.36 25.24 -6.04
N SER A 86 5.70 24.33 -6.75
CA SER A 86 4.44 23.72 -6.30
C SER A 86 4.61 22.20 -6.29
N THR A 87 4.15 21.56 -5.23
CA THR A 87 4.22 20.11 -5.09
C THR A 87 2.85 19.52 -4.83
N PHE A 88 2.63 18.33 -5.38
CA PHE A 88 1.44 17.54 -5.12
C PHE A 88 1.88 16.09 -4.83
N TYR A 89 1.43 15.54 -3.72
CA TYR A 89 1.74 14.18 -3.32
C TYR A 89 0.46 13.46 -2.87
N SER A 90 0.14 12.36 -3.53
CA SER A 90 -1.05 11.56 -3.23
C SER A 90 -0.72 10.08 -3.41
N PRO A 91 -0.33 9.37 -2.36
CA PRO A 91 -0.05 7.94 -2.44
C PRO A 91 -1.33 7.14 -2.72
N MET A 92 -1.17 5.97 -3.33
CA MET A 92 -2.27 5.07 -3.68
C MET A 92 -2.93 4.45 -2.44
N ASP A 93 -2.11 4.09 -1.45
CA ASP A 93 -2.53 3.56 -0.15
C ASP A 93 -2.33 4.62 0.96
N GLU A 94 -2.44 4.22 2.22
CA GLU A 94 -2.16 5.10 3.37
C GLU A 94 -0.72 5.63 3.35
N VAL A 95 0.24 4.84 2.81
CA VAL A 95 1.64 5.18 2.60
C VAL A 95 2.07 4.78 1.19
N GLY A 96 3.08 5.44 0.62
CA GLY A 96 3.48 5.25 -0.78
C GLY A 96 4.93 4.87 -1.00
N GLY A 97 5.24 4.44 -2.25
CA GLY A 97 6.58 4.17 -2.74
C GLY A 97 7.31 5.40 -3.27
N ASP A 98 6.60 6.50 -3.49
CA ASP A 98 7.17 7.73 -3.99
C ASP A 98 7.85 8.55 -2.89
N PHE A 99 8.92 9.23 -3.26
CA PHE A 99 9.64 10.16 -2.40
C PHE A 99 10.16 11.34 -3.22
N PHE A 100 10.12 12.54 -2.64
CA PHE A 100 10.79 13.68 -3.20
C PHE A 100 11.47 14.52 -2.12
N ASP A 101 12.54 15.21 -2.50
CA ASP A 101 13.24 16.19 -1.68
C ASP A 101 13.57 17.44 -2.49
N ILE A 102 13.53 18.60 -1.84
CA ILE A 102 13.89 19.87 -2.43
C ILE A 102 14.79 20.59 -1.43
N THR A 103 16.05 20.77 -1.81
CA THR A 103 17.08 21.29 -0.91
C THR A 103 17.81 22.47 -1.57
N LYS A 104 17.92 23.58 -0.85
CA LYS A 104 18.85 24.66 -1.20
C LYS A 104 20.26 24.23 -0.78
N VAL A 105 21.08 23.77 -1.75
CA VAL A 105 22.46 23.33 -1.51
C VAL A 105 23.36 24.53 -1.21
N ASN A 106 23.15 25.64 -1.94
CA ASN A 106 23.82 26.92 -1.70
C ASN A 106 23.02 28.06 -2.37
N GLU A 107 23.55 29.29 -2.39
CA GLU A 107 22.84 30.46 -2.92
C GLU A 107 22.51 30.36 -4.41
N ARG A 108 23.20 29.50 -5.17
CA ARG A 108 23.03 29.32 -6.61
C ARG A 108 22.60 27.94 -7.01
N LYS A 109 22.30 27.04 -6.06
CA LYS A 109 21.95 25.66 -6.37
C LYS A 109 20.78 25.20 -5.54
N ILE A 110 19.69 24.92 -6.23
CA ILE A 110 18.52 24.23 -5.69
C ILE A 110 18.53 22.82 -6.27
N ARG A 111 18.50 21.82 -5.41
CA ARG A 111 18.49 20.41 -5.78
C ARG A 111 17.12 19.81 -5.56
N ILE A 112 16.58 19.18 -6.59
CA ILE A 112 15.31 18.47 -6.56
C ILE A 112 15.61 17.00 -6.83
N PHE A 113 15.13 16.12 -5.95
CA PHE A 113 15.24 14.68 -6.09
C PHE A 113 13.84 14.07 -6.08
N LEU A 114 13.55 13.20 -7.04
CA LEU A 114 12.31 12.42 -7.14
C LEU A 114 12.71 10.96 -7.26
N ALA A 115 12.08 10.10 -6.49
CA ALA A 115 12.31 8.67 -6.54
C ALA A 115 10.98 7.93 -6.42
N ASP A 116 10.85 6.83 -7.16
CA ASP A 116 9.73 5.92 -7.15
C ASP A 116 10.25 4.50 -6.86
N ALA A 117 9.92 3.99 -5.68
CA ALA A 117 10.38 2.69 -5.20
C ALA A 117 9.45 1.57 -5.66
N THR A 118 10.02 0.39 -5.89
CA THR A 118 9.22 -0.82 -6.16
C THR A 118 8.33 -1.19 -4.99
N GLY A 119 7.09 -1.57 -5.30
CA GLY A 119 6.09 -1.95 -4.31
C GLY A 119 5.19 -0.79 -3.91
N HIS A 120 4.10 -1.11 -3.25
CA HIS A 120 3.13 -0.15 -2.75
C HIS A 120 2.86 -0.38 -1.26
N GLY A 121 2.14 0.53 -0.65
CA GLY A 121 1.82 0.44 0.77
C GLY A 121 3.07 0.42 1.66
N ILE A 122 3.07 -0.42 2.68
CA ILE A 122 4.15 -0.50 3.69
C ILE A 122 5.50 -0.86 3.06
N GLN A 123 5.53 -1.77 2.08
CA GLN A 123 6.77 -2.19 1.44
C GLN A 123 7.43 -1.02 0.72
N GLY A 124 6.68 -0.30 -0.13
CA GLY A 124 7.17 0.91 -0.81
C GLY A 124 7.65 1.96 0.18
N ALA A 125 6.87 2.21 1.24
CA ALA A 125 7.22 3.19 2.28
C ALA A 125 8.54 2.85 3.01
N LEU A 126 8.81 1.59 3.31
CA LEU A 126 10.08 1.18 3.91
C LEU A 126 11.26 1.38 2.97
N ILE A 127 11.08 1.12 1.67
CA ILE A 127 12.11 1.36 0.65
C ILE A 127 12.34 2.87 0.50
N THR A 128 11.30 3.71 0.49
CA THR A 128 11.48 5.18 0.45
C THR A 128 12.25 5.72 1.65
N MET A 129 12.03 5.15 2.84
CA MET A 129 12.83 5.50 4.03
C MET A 129 14.31 5.15 3.87
N ALA A 130 14.61 3.99 3.28
CA ALA A 130 15.98 3.58 2.99
C ALA A 130 16.63 4.51 1.95
N ILE A 131 15.93 4.85 0.86
CA ILE A 131 16.38 5.81 -0.15
C ILE A 131 16.67 7.16 0.50
N LYS A 132 15.73 7.68 1.30
CA LYS A 132 15.87 8.95 2.03
C LYS A 132 17.13 8.95 2.88
N SER A 133 17.34 7.90 3.65
CA SER A 133 18.51 7.78 4.55
C SER A 133 19.84 7.82 3.78
N GLU A 134 19.94 7.09 2.66
CA GLU A 134 21.14 7.10 1.82
C GLU A 134 21.36 8.46 1.15
N TYR A 135 20.29 9.02 0.57
CA TYR A 135 20.32 10.31 -0.11
C TYR A 135 20.70 11.46 0.83
N GLU A 136 20.18 11.48 2.05
CA GLU A 136 20.45 12.52 3.06
C GLU A 136 21.94 12.66 3.38
N GLY A 137 22.63 11.53 3.45
CA GLY A 137 24.08 11.51 3.66
C GLY A 137 24.91 12.00 2.46
N LEU A 138 24.31 12.05 1.27
CA LEU A 138 25.00 12.34 0.01
C LEU A 138 24.66 13.71 -0.58
N LYS A 139 23.43 14.21 -0.35
CA LYS A 139 22.85 15.31 -1.11
C LYS A 139 23.65 16.61 -1.18
N ASN A 140 24.50 16.87 -0.19
CA ASN A 140 25.35 18.07 -0.13
C ASN A 140 26.80 17.83 -0.56
N ASN A 141 27.21 16.57 -0.79
CA ASN A 141 28.62 16.22 -0.97
C ASN A 141 29.06 16.15 -2.44
N PHE A 142 28.14 16.22 -3.39
CA PHE A 142 28.43 16.09 -4.82
C PHE A 142 28.01 17.33 -5.61
N SER A 143 28.90 17.76 -6.51
CA SER A 143 28.65 18.91 -7.39
C SER A 143 27.79 18.55 -8.59
N GLU A 144 27.88 17.31 -9.09
CA GLU A 144 27.20 16.86 -10.29
C GLU A 144 26.12 15.82 -9.96
N PRO A 145 24.89 15.95 -10.54
CA PRO A 145 23.81 15.00 -10.34
C PRO A 145 24.17 13.55 -10.63
N LYS A 146 24.88 13.29 -11.72
CA LYS A 146 25.29 11.94 -12.16
C LYS A 146 26.17 11.22 -11.15
N ASP A 147 27.10 11.96 -10.52
CA ASP A 147 28.05 11.37 -9.57
C ASP A 147 27.32 10.98 -8.28
N LEU A 148 26.39 11.82 -7.82
CA LEU A 148 25.55 11.52 -6.69
C LEU A 148 24.70 10.27 -6.95
N LEU A 149 24.00 10.20 -8.09
CA LEU A 149 23.19 9.03 -8.41
C LEU A 149 24.01 7.75 -8.53
N GLY A 150 25.22 7.82 -9.09
CA GLY A 150 26.13 6.66 -9.16
C GLY A 150 26.50 6.11 -7.79
N ILE A 151 26.85 6.99 -6.85
CA ILE A 151 27.19 6.59 -5.47
C ILE A 151 25.95 6.09 -4.72
N LEU A 152 24.81 6.77 -4.87
CA LEU A 152 23.54 6.36 -4.27
C LEU A 152 23.14 4.95 -4.73
N ASN A 153 23.21 4.68 -6.05
CA ASN A 153 22.91 3.38 -6.62
C ASN A 153 23.81 2.28 -6.04
N ASN A 154 25.11 2.51 -6.02
CA ASN A 154 26.07 1.54 -5.51
C ASN A 154 25.86 1.26 -4.01
N GLY A 155 25.62 2.30 -3.22
CA GLY A 155 25.33 2.19 -1.80
C GLY A 155 24.04 1.42 -1.52
N PHE A 156 22.98 1.73 -2.28
CA PHE A 156 21.69 1.07 -2.16
C PHE A 156 21.75 -0.40 -2.55
N LEU A 157 22.33 -0.73 -3.71
CA LEU A 157 22.52 -2.10 -4.17
C LEU A 157 23.28 -2.94 -3.14
N LYS A 158 24.39 -2.43 -2.62
CA LYS A 158 25.21 -3.14 -1.63
C LYS A 158 24.42 -3.53 -0.38
N LYS A 159 23.43 -2.70 0.03
CA LYS A 159 22.66 -2.92 1.26
C LYS A 159 21.39 -3.73 1.05
N PHE A 160 20.73 -3.56 -0.10
CA PHE A 160 19.35 -4.04 -0.33
C PHE A 160 19.20 -5.04 -1.48
N GLN A 161 20.31 -5.48 -2.12
CA GLN A 161 20.27 -6.46 -3.20
C GLN A 161 19.55 -7.76 -2.81
N SER A 162 19.70 -8.20 -1.56
CA SER A 162 19.11 -9.48 -1.08
C SER A 162 17.58 -9.50 -1.04
N ILE A 163 16.94 -8.33 -1.01
CA ILE A 163 15.47 -8.22 -0.98
C ILE A 163 14.87 -7.81 -2.32
N ASN A 164 15.68 -7.79 -3.40
CA ASN A 164 15.27 -7.36 -4.75
C ASN A 164 14.57 -5.99 -4.76
N ALA A 165 14.92 -5.10 -3.83
CA ALA A 165 14.41 -3.74 -3.81
C ALA A 165 15.16 -2.88 -4.84
N PHE A 166 14.42 -2.13 -5.63
CA PHE A 166 14.98 -1.11 -6.52
C PHE A 166 14.04 0.09 -6.60
N PHE A 167 14.56 1.17 -7.16
CA PHE A 167 13.79 2.40 -7.38
C PHE A 167 14.25 3.08 -8.66
N THR A 168 13.37 3.86 -9.25
CA THR A 168 13.71 4.80 -10.30
C THR A 168 13.86 6.19 -9.70
N CYS A 169 14.72 7.02 -10.25
CA CYS A 169 14.86 8.39 -9.74
C CYS A 169 15.36 9.38 -10.78
N ILE A 170 15.10 10.65 -10.51
CA ILE A 170 15.71 11.79 -11.21
C ILE A 170 16.24 12.79 -10.19
N LEU A 171 17.38 13.36 -10.49
CA LEU A 171 18.02 14.43 -9.72
C LEU A 171 18.23 15.64 -10.63
N LEU A 172 17.72 16.79 -10.21
CA LEU A 172 17.86 18.06 -10.92
C LEU A 172 18.60 19.06 -10.03
N ASP A 173 19.59 19.75 -10.59
CA ASP A 173 20.24 20.91 -10.00
C ASP A 173 19.88 22.14 -10.81
N ILE A 174 19.22 23.10 -10.20
CA ILE A 174 18.76 24.36 -10.81
C ILE A 174 19.61 25.50 -10.25
N ASP A 175 20.24 26.27 -11.15
CA ASP A 175 20.85 27.57 -10.84
C ASP A 175 19.93 28.67 -11.40
N PRO A 176 19.03 29.25 -10.58
CA PRO A 176 18.09 30.26 -11.07
C PRO A 176 18.74 31.59 -11.42
N VAL A 177 19.95 31.87 -10.92
CA VAL A 177 20.71 33.09 -11.24
C VAL A 177 21.48 32.92 -12.55
N GLY A 178 22.07 31.74 -12.76
CA GLY A 178 22.81 31.41 -13.98
C GLY A 178 21.91 30.82 -15.08
N GLU A 179 20.60 30.69 -14.85
CA GLU A 179 19.63 30.13 -15.80
C GLU A 179 20.07 28.75 -16.34
N LYS A 180 20.61 27.91 -15.44
CA LYS A 180 21.15 26.60 -15.79
C LYS A 180 20.41 25.49 -15.07
N LEU A 181 20.13 24.44 -15.82
CA LEU A 181 19.59 23.16 -15.31
C LEU A 181 20.57 22.05 -15.65
N LYS A 182 20.96 21.26 -14.65
CA LYS A 182 21.66 19.98 -14.80
C LYS A 182 20.78 18.88 -14.25
N PHE A 183 20.75 17.73 -14.91
CA PHE A 183 20.00 16.60 -14.40
C PHE A 183 20.69 15.26 -14.67
N ALA A 184 20.29 14.26 -13.94
CA ALA A 184 20.59 12.86 -14.19
C ALA A 184 19.37 12.01 -13.79
N ALA A 185 19.06 11.00 -14.58
CA ALA A 185 17.95 10.08 -14.33
C ALA A 185 18.45 8.63 -14.32
N ALA A 186 17.84 7.81 -13.46
CA ALA A 186 18.08 6.38 -13.36
C ALA A 186 16.74 5.64 -13.49
N GLY A 187 16.37 5.26 -14.72
CA GLY A 187 15.16 4.52 -15.02
C GLY A 187 13.84 5.27 -14.80
N HIS A 188 13.88 6.53 -14.40
CA HIS A 188 12.68 7.33 -14.11
C HIS A 188 12.02 7.81 -15.40
N PRO A 189 10.67 7.93 -15.46
CA PRO A 189 9.98 8.51 -16.61
C PRO A 189 10.53 9.89 -16.97
N PRO A 190 10.57 10.26 -18.27
CA PRO A 190 11.14 11.54 -18.68
C PRO A 190 10.33 12.72 -18.14
N GLN A 191 11.04 13.72 -17.63
CA GLN A 191 10.47 14.97 -17.17
C GLN A 191 10.26 15.93 -18.37
N ILE A 192 9.39 16.89 -18.19
CA ILE A 192 9.08 17.87 -19.23
C ILE A 192 9.60 19.23 -18.81
N LEU A 193 10.44 19.82 -19.65
CA LEU A 193 10.88 21.19 -19.55
C LEU A 193 10.09 22.06 -20.55
N LEU A 194 9.39 23.07 -20.05
CA LEU A 194 8.78 24.09 -20.88
C LEU A 194 9.74 25.28 -20.99
N ARG A 195 10.27 25.53 -22.17
CA ARG A 195 11.16 26.65 -22.45
C ARG A 195 10.68 27.41 -23.69
N ASN A 196 10.50 28.72 -23.56
CA ASN A 196 10.07 29.59 -24.67
C ASN A 196 8.83 29.08 -25.44
N GLY A 197 7.87 28.51 -24.72
CA GLY A 197 6.66 27.92 -25.31
C GLY A 197 6.84 26.51 -25.93
N SER A 198 8.06 25.95 -25.91
CA SER A 198 8.35 24.60 -26.43
C SER A 198 8.53 23.62 -25.31
N LEU A 199 8.02 22.39 -25.51
CA LEU A 199 8.16 21.25 -24.58
C LEU A 199 9.39 20.45 -24.99
N GLU A 200 10.29 20.24 -24.04
CA GLU A 200 11.47 19.38 -24.15
C GLU A 200 11.35 18.23 -23.16
N LYS A 201 11.71 17.01 -23.55
CA LYS A 201 11.84 15.87 -22.62
C LYS A 201 13.26 15.85 -22.09
N LEU A 202 13.39 15.76 -20.76
CA LEU A 202 14.67 15.60 -20.07
C LEU A 202 15.00 14.11 -19.93
#